data_b2310e75bfc4f8e7abd4b70a61018a7a
#
_entry.id   b2310e75bfc4f8e7abd4b70a61018a7a
#
_cell.length_a   1.000
_cell.length_b   1.000
_cell.length_c   1.000
_cell.angle_alpha   90.00
_cell.angle_beta   90.00
_cell.angle_gamma   90.00
#
_symmetry.space_group_name_H-M   'P 1'
#
loop_
_entity.id
_entity.type
_entity.pdbx_description
1 polymer ?
#
loop_
_entity_poly.entity_id
_entity_poly.type
_entity_poly.pdbx_seq_one_letter_code
_entity_poly.pdbx_strand_id
1 'polypeptide(L)'
;MTRLGFLSPVSPPLKILEVRGGIPDGAIPIGPDRSLVVGDSAADLDGYRVYDISAALVAIEVESEKLLRRITELTEFPAAGSILRGIPAVIERHAGGFRLFVPQELSQYASETIDDLRSGL
;
A
#
# COMPACT_ATOMS: atom_id res chain seq x y z
N MET A 1 13.19 -23.03 2.19
CA MET A 1 12.96 -22.42 2.27
C MET A 1 12.31 -21.75 2.33
N THR A 2 12.04 -21.69 2.56
CA THR A 2 11.48 -21.13 2.43
C THR A 2 11.24 -20.21 2.71
N ARG A 3 11.50 -19.89 3.19
CA ARG A 3 11.32 -18.80 3.36
C ARG A 3 11.03 -17.90 2.55
N LEU A 4 10.99 -18.10 2.14
CA LEU A 4 10.62 -17.48 0.97
C LEU A 4 9.25 -17.02 0.90
N GLY A 5 8.36 -17.73 1.46
CA GLY A 5 6.96 -17.45 1.37
C GLY A 5 6.59 -16.10 1.95
N PHE A 6 7.27 -15.69 2.99
CA PHE A 6 6.88 -14.46 3.64
C PHE A 6 7.34 -13.21 2.91
N LEU A 7 8.36 -13.33 2.10
CA LEU A 7 8.81 -12.21 1.29
C LEU A 7 8.28 -12.28 -0.12
N SER A 8 7.59 -13.35 -0.43
CA SER A 8 7.05 -13.51 -1.75
C SER A 8 5.95 -12.52 -1.98
N PRO A 9 5.88 -11.93 -3.14
CA PRO A 9 4.71 -11.16 -3.49
C PRO A 9 3.49 -12.06 -3.49
N VAL A 10 2.35 -11.47 -3.30
CA VAL A 10 1.10 -12.18 -3.46
C VAL A 10 1.06 -12.74 -4.87
N SER A 11 0.63 -13.98 -4.99
CA SER A 11 0.54 -14.62 -6.30
C SER A 11 -0.93 -14.87 -6.63
N PRO A 12 -1.45 -14.29 -7.69
CA PRO A 12 -0.78 -13.41 -8.64
C PRO A 12 -0.47 -12.06 -7.99
N PRO A 13 0.50 -11.32 -8.55
CA PRO A 13 0.81 -10.00 -8.03
C PRO A 13 -0.41 -9.10 -8.11
N LEU A 14 -0.49 -8.19 -7.16
CA LEU A 14 -1.56 -7.21 -7.16
C LEU A 14 -1.40 -6.27 -8.33
N LYS A 15 -2.50 -5.97 -8.98
CA LYS A 15 -2.53 -4.95 -10.01
C LYS A 15 -2.77 -3.61 -9.34
N ILE A 16 -1.90 -2.66 -9.61
CA ILE A 16 -1.98 -1.32 -9.03
C ILE A 16 -1.91 -0.31 -10.16
N LEU A 17 -2.96 0.48 -10.29
CA LEU A 17 -3.05 1.50 -11.32
C LEU A 17 -3.04 2.87 -10.69
N GLU A 18 -2.24 3.77 -11.25
CA GLU A 18 -2.32 5.18 -10.89
C GLU A 18 -3.26 5.86 -11.89
N VAL A 19 -4.23 6.60 -11.38
CA VAL A 19 -5.24 7.27 -12.18
C VAL A 19 -5.06 8.77 -12.00
N ARG A 20 -5.03 9.49 -13.11
CA ARG A 20 -4.90 10.95 -13.12
C ARG A 20 -6.08 11.57 -13.84
N GLY A 21 -6.46 12.76 -13.40
CA GLY A 21 -7.57 13.50 -13.96
C GLY A 21 -8.81 13.42 -13.11
N GLY A 22 -8.67 12.95 -11.88
CA GLY A 22 -9.76 12.86 -10.93
C GLY A 22 -9.63 11.65 -10.03
N ILE A 23 -10.65 11.39 -9.24
CA ILE A 23 -10.64 10.29 -8.29
C ILE A 23 -11.90 9.46 -8.53
N PRO A 24 -11.78 8.33 -9.25
CA PRO A 24 -12.93 7.45 -9.47
C PRO A 24 -13.45 6.87 -8.18
N ASP A 25 -14.70 6.43 -8.18
CA ASP A 25 -15.29 5.77 -7.03
C ASP A 25 -14.46 4.54 -6.65
N GLY A 26 -14.19 4.39 -5.36
CA GLY A 26 -13.45 3.26 -4.84
C GLY A 26 -11.93 3.38 -4.95
N ALA A 27 -11.44 4.44 -5.57
CA ALA A 27 -10.00 4.67 -5.66
C ALA A 27 -9.48 5.30 -4.37
N ILE A 28 -8.19 5.13 -4.13
CA ILE A 28 -7.52 5.70 -2.96
C ILE A 28 -6.89 7.02 -3.37
N PRO A 29 -7.34 8.14 -2.82
CA PRO A 29 -6.75 9.44 -3.18
C PRO A 29 -5.29 9.53 -2.73
N ILE A 30 -4.42 10.00 -3.63
CA ILE A 30 -3.02 10.24 -3.31
C ILE A 30 -2.58 11.65 -3.66
N GLY A 31 -3.48 12.46 -4.18
CA GLY A 31 -3.25 13.85 -4.52
C GLY A 31 -4.55 14.47 -5.00
N PRO A 32 -4.56 15.76 -5.33
CA PRO A 32 -5.82 16.44 -5.68
C PRO A 32 -6.54 15.82 -6.87
N ASP A 33 -5.81 15.32 -7.87
CA ASP A 33 -6.42 14.68 -9.04
C ASP A 33 -5.73 13.35 -9.38
N ARG A 34 -5.14 12.71 -8.36
CA ARG A 34 -4.44 11.44 -8.52
C ARG A 34 -4.94 10.45 -7.50
N SER A 35 -5.04 9.19 -7.92
CA SER A 35 -5.52 8.12 -7.04
C SER A 35 -4.93 6.79 -7.46
N LEU A 36 -5.08 5.79 -6.58
CA LEU A 36 -4.71 4.43 -6.88
C LEU A 36 -5.94 3.56 -6.94
N VAL A 37 -5.96 2.67 -7.94
CA VAL A 37 -6.95 1.60 -8.03
C VAL A 37 -6.21 0.29 -7.84
N VAL A 38 -6.63 -0.51 -6.87
CA VAL A 38 -5.93 -1.72 -6.48
C VAL A 38 -6.80 -2.93 -6.79
N GLY A 39 -6.18 -3.92 -7.42
CA GLY A 39 -6.87 -5.16 -7.76
C GLY A 39 -7.74 -5.01 -8.99
N ASP A 40 -8.68 -5.93 -9.11
CA ASP A 40 -9.59 -5.94 -10.25
C ASP A 40 -10.87 -5.15 -9.96
N SER A 41 -10.78 -4.15 -9.10
CA SER A 41 -11.98 -3.37 -8.86
C SER A 41 -12.37 -2.71 -10.17
N ALA A 42 -13.60 -2.95 -10.54
CA ALA A 42 -14.12 -2.62 -11.85
C ALA A 42 -14.54 -1.17 -11.91
N ALA A 43 -13.67 -0.28 -11.52
CA ALA A 43 -13.96 1.13 -11.70
C ALA A 43 -13.97 1.44 -13.18
N ASP A 44 -14.95 2.23 -13.58
CA ASP A 44 -14.96 2.74 -14.94
C ASP A 44 -13.90 3.83 -15.02
N LEU A 45 -12.84 3.54 -15.75
CA LEU A 45 -11.70 4.46 -15.87
C LEU A 45 -11.71 5.25 -17.17
N ASP A 46 -12.80 5.19 -17.92
CA ASP A 46 -12.94 5.98 -19.12
C ASP A 46 -12.83 7.48 -18.80
N GLY A 47 -12.06 8.18 -19.60
CA GLY A 47 -11.85 9.61 -19.38
C GLY A 47 -10.69 9.95 -18.48
N TYR A 48 -10.09 8.96 -17.84
CA TYR A 48 -8.92 9.18 -16.98
C TYR A 48 -7.65 8.73 -17.67
N ARG A 49 -6.53 9.29 -17.27
CA ARG A 49 -5.23 8.75 -17.65
C ARG A 49 -4.84 7.69 -16.65
N VAL A 50 -4.46 6.51 -17.14
CA VAL A 50 -4.22 5.35 -16.30
C VAL A 50 -2.83 4.81 -16.57
N TYR A 51 -2.06 4.57 -15.51
CA TYR A 51 -0.72 4.03 -15.59
C TYR A 51 -0.63 2.80 -14.71
N ASP A 52 -0.11 1.71 -15.26
CA ASP A 52 0.11 0.49 -14.48
C ASP A 52 1.43 0.64 -13.73
N ILE A 53 1.35 0.76 -12.40
CA ILE A 53 2.51 0.94 -11.56
C ILE A 53 2.73 -0.27 -10.64
N SER A 54 2.16 -1.41 -11.01
CA SER A 54 2.25 -2.61 -10.18
C SER A 54 3.68 -3.01 -9.84
N ALA A 55 4.62 -2.79 -10.76
CA ALA A 55 6.01 -3.14 -10.51
C ALA A 55 6.75 -2.13 -9.65
N ALA A 56 6.16 -0.96 -9.41
CA ALA A 56 6.82 0.11 -8.66
C ALA A 56 6.54 0.04 -7.17
N LEU A 57 5.53 -0.71 -6.76
CA LEU A 57 5.09 -0.76 -5.36
C LEU A 57 5.08 -2.20 -4.87
N VAL A 58 5.28 -2.34 -3.56
CA VAL A 58 5.17 -3.63 -2.88
C VAL A 58 4.16 -3.47 -1.76
N ALA A 59 3.29 -4.47 -1.63
CA ALA A 59 2.28 -4.49 -0.56
C ALA A 59 2.86 -5.16 0.68
N ILE A 60 2.66 -4.54 1.83
CA ILE A 60 3.06 -5.09 3.13
C ILE A 60 1.82 -5.16 3.99
N GLU A 61 1.58 -6.32 4.61
CA GLU A 61 0.44 -6.51 5.49
C GLU A 61 0.81 -6.12 6.91
N VAL A 62 -0.09 -5.41 7.57
CA VAL A 62 0.04 -5.06 8.99
C VAL A 62 -1.23 -5.53 9.67
N GLU A 63 -1.09 -6.46 10.60
CA GLU A 63 -2.23 -7.20 11.12
C GLU A 63 -3.00 -6.47 12.22
N SER A 64 -2.42 -5.42 12.83
CA SER A 64 -3.08 -4.77 13.95
C SER A 64 -2.89 -3.28 13.92
N GLU A 65 -3.85 -2.58 14.52
CA GLU A 65 -3.75 -1.14 14.67
C GLU A 65 -2.61 -0.76 15.62
N LYS A 66 -2.34 -1.59 16.61
CA LYS A 66 -1.25 -1.32 17.55
C LYS A 66 0.09 -1.26 16.84
N LEU A 67 0.33 -2.20 15.92
CA LEU A 67 1.54 -2.17 15.11
C LEU A 67 1.54 -0.95 14.18
N LEU A 68 0.40 -0.67 13.57
CA LEU A 68 0.30 0.46 12.65
C LEU A 68 0.64 1.78 13.34
N ARG A 69 0.23 1.96 14.59
CA ARG A 69 0.54 3.18 15.35
C ARG A 69 2.04 3.38 15.58
N ARG A 70 2.80 2.30 15.51
CA ARG A 70 4.25 2.39 15.66
C ARG A 70 4.94 2.86 14.39
N ILE A 71 4.26 2.80 13.24
CA ILE A 71 4.92 3.09 11.97
C ILE A 71 4.38 4.33 11.30
N THR A 72 3.21 4.83 11.69
CA THR A 72 2.66 6.03 11.06
C THR A 72 1.81 6.83 12.06
N GLU A 73 1.71 8.13 11.78
CA GLU A 73 0.82 9.00 12.54
C GLU A 73 -0.53 9.19 11.86
N LEU A 74 -0.71 8.62 10.69
CA LEU A 74 -1.99 8.70 10.00
C LEU A 74 -3.05 7.95 10.80
N THR A 75 -4.26 8.49 10.82
CA THR A 75 -5.35 7.95 11.63
C THR A 75 -6.59 7.59 10.83
N GLU A 76 -6.72 8.08 9.62
CA GLU A 76 -7.89 7.80 8.78
C GLU A 76 -7.43 7.12 7.51
N PHE A 77 -8.13 6.08 7.12
CA PHE A 77 -7.73 5.25 5.99
C PHE A 77 -8.93 5.01 5.07
N PRO A 78 -8.67 4.93 3.75
CA PRO A 78 -7.37 4.91 3.08
C PRO A 78 -6.73 6.29 3.04
N ALA A 79 -5.40 6.32 3.04
CA ALA A 79 -4.68 7.58 3.01
C ALA A 79 -3.28 7.37 2.42
N ALA A 80 -2.73 8.43 1.88
CA ALA A 80 -1.34 8.48 1.46
C ALA A 80 -0.58 9.36 2.45
N GLY A 81 0.62 8.93 2.82
CA GLY A 81 1.44 9.69 3.75
C GLY A 81 2.78 9.02 3.96
N SER A 82 3.35 9.20 5.15
CA SER A 82 4.65 8.65 5.47
C SER A 82 4.58 7.59 6.54
N ILE A 83 5.46 6.61 6.43
CA ILE A 83 5.72 5.65 7.50
C ILE A 83 7.20 5.68 7.83
N LEU A 84 7.55 5.23 9.04
CA LEU A 84 8.95 5.01 9.44
C LEU A 84 9.85 6.22 9.17
N ARG A 85 9.31 7.42 9.39
CA ARG A 85 10.05 8.67 9.29
C ARG A 85 10.55 9.02 7.89
N GLY A 86 9.78 8.70 6.89
CA GLY A 86 10.13 9.23 5.58
C GLY A 86 9.91 8.33 4.41
N ILE A 87 9.37 7.15 4.63
CA ILE A 87 9.01 6.28 3.50
C ILE A 87 7.60 6.66 3.06
N PRO A 88 7.40 7.07 1.82
CA PRO A 88 6.05 7.32 1.34
C PRO A 88 5.27 6.01 1.28
N ALA A 89 4.02 6.05 1.67
CA ALA A 89 3.18 4.87 1.68
C ALA A 89 1.74 5.24 1.44
N VAL A 90 1.01 4.31 0.86
CA VAL A 90 -0.45 4.37 0.78
C VAL A 90 -0.97 3.26 1.67
N ILE A 91 -1.91 3.57 2.54
CA ILE A 91 -2.41 2.64 3.55
C ILE A 91 -3.90 2.47 3.38
N GLU A 92 -4.36 1.23 3.34
CA GLU A 92 -5.79 0.92 3.30
C GLU A 92 -6.12 -0.15 4.32
N ARG A 93 -7.38 -0.21 4.70
CA ARG A 93 -7.87 -1.32 5.52
C ARG A 93 -8.02 -2.55 4.65
N HIS A 94 -7.60 -3.69 5.16
CA HIS A 94 -7.62 -4.91 4.37
C HIS A 94 -7.68 -6.14 5.28
N ALA A 95 -8.66 -7.01 5.06
CA ALA A 95 -8.74 -8.33 5.70
C ALA A 95 -8.62 -8.28 7.23
N GLY A 96 -9.24 -7.29 7.85
CA GLY A 96 -9.20 -7.16 9.30
C GLY A 96 -7.98 -6.45 9.85
N GLY A 97 -7.04 -6.10 8.98
CA GLY A 97 -5.86 -5.31 9.34
C GLY A 97 -5.68 -4.19 8.34
N PHE A 98 -4.43 -4.01 7.91
CA PHE A 98 -4.07 -2.93 7.00
C PHE A 98 -3.12 -3.45 5.94
N ARG A 99 -3.14 -2.82 4.79
CA ARG A 99 -2.21 -3.12 3.71
C ARG A 99 -1.55 -1.82 3.29
N LEU A 100 -0.22 -1.86 3.24
CA LEU A 100 0.59 -0.70 2.90
C LEU A 100 1.23 -0.92 1.55
N PHE A 101 1.23 0.12 0.72
CA PHE A 101 1.94 0.09 -0.55
C PHE A 101 3.12 1.04 -0.44
N VAL A 102 4.33 0.49 -0.58
CA VAL A 102 5.57 1.26 -0.46
C VAL A 102 6.38 1.12 -1.74
N PRO A 103 7.27 2.08 -2.03
CA PRO A 103 8.14 1.96 -3.20
C PRO A 103 8.95 0.68 -3.15
N GLN A 104 9.07 0.04 -4.31
CA GLN A 104 9.73 -1.25 -4.42
C GLN A 104 11.17 -1.18 -3.91
N GLU A 105 11.88 -0.09 -4.18
CA GLU A 105 13.27 0.04 -3.78
C GLU A 105 13.44 0.22 -2.27
N LEU A 106 12.38 0.55 -1.53
CA LEU A 106 12.42 0.70 -0.08
C LEU A 106 11.72 -0.42 0.65
N SER A 107 11.20 -1.40 -0.09
CA SER A 107 10.31 -2.41 0.50
C SER A 107 11.04 -3.35 1.46
N GLN A 108 12.28 -3.70 1.16
CA GLN A 108 13.02 -4.60 2.04
C GLN A 108 13.30 -3.92 3.38
N TYR A 109 13.76 -2.67 3.33
CA TYR A 109 14.01 -1.93 4.56
C TYR A 109 12.74 -1.77 5.37
N ALA A 110 11.64 -1.42 4.72
CA ALA A 110 10.36 -1.25 5.40
C ALA A 110 9.89 -2.55 6.04
N SER A 111 9.97 -3.66 5.30
CA SER A 111 9.54 -4.96 5.83
C SER A 111 10.37 -5.38 7.03
N GLU A 112 11.68 -5.21 6.97
CA GLU A 112 12.54 -5.60 8.08
C GLU A 112 12.29 -4.74 9.30
N THR A 113 12.11 -3.44 9.11
CA THR A 113 11.85 -2.56 10.23
C THR A 113 10.50 -2.85 10.87
N ILE A 114 9.48 -3.13 10.06
CA ILE A 114 8.17 -3.48 10.58
C ILE A 114 8.22 -4.81 11.34
N ASP A 115 8.97 -5.79 10.83
CA ASP A 115 9.14 -7.05 11.53
C ASP A 115 9.81 -6.87 12.90
N ASP A 116 10.81 -5.99 12.97
CA ASP A 116 11.45 -5.68 14.24
C ASP A 116 10.46 -5.06 15.23
N LEU A 117 9.64 -4.14 14.75
CA LEU A 117 8.61 -3.53 15.60
C LEU A 117 7.57 -4.55 16.03
N ARG A 118 7.19 -5.46 15.13
CA ARG A 118 6.23 -6.52 15.44
C ARG A 118 6.76 -7.39 16.57
N SER A 119 8.04 -7.70 16.55
CA SER A 119 8.66 -8.52 17.60
C SER A 119 8.67 -7.83 18.96
N GLY A 120 8.61 -6.52 18.99
CA GLY A 120 8.63 -5.75 20.23
C GLY A 120 7.26 -5.48 20.82
N LEU A 121 6.21 -5.97 20.22
CA LEU A 121 4.85 -5.71 20.73
C LEU A 121 4.44 -6.65 21.86
#